data_e8919cac3b9d992af78537a9ae10c3bd
#
_entry.id   e8919cac3b9d992af78537a9ae10c3bd
#
_cell.length_a   1.000
_cell.length_b   1.000
_cell.length_c   1.000
_cell.angle_alpha   90.00
_cell.angle_beta   90.00
_cell.angle_gamma   90.00
#
_symmetry.space_group_name_H-M   'P 1'
#
loop_
_entity.id
_entity.type
_entity.pdbx_description
1 polymer ?
#
loop_
_entity_poly.entity_id
_entity_poly.type
_entity_poly.pdbx_seq_one_letter_code
_entity_poly.pdbx_strand_id
1 'polypeptide(L)'
;MSLDKIKNLLDKNNFDFHFIESVDSTVSEVKKLIYNRDICLMANEQKKGFGRRGTTWESPKNNVYISILSKNILPIENHFLNNAFITNMICSVIENICNVKTQIKWPNDILINKQKISGIISEIFSIKSDKYINTGFGVNIVSSPKIENYPTTNINKYNKEINNFYFVYEIMEEYFNNFKQLLNHHDKIMTEYKSRLLYLGSNINLKIDEQNVKQGIFHNLNPDGSITLKNNINLENIYNARII
;
A
#
# COMPACT_ATOMS: atom_id res chain seq x y z
N MET A 1 2.00 -10.72 20.33
CA MET A 1 1.39 -9.38 20.33
C MET A 1 -0.10 -9.52 20.55
N SER A 2 -0.75 -8.63 21.32
CA SER A 2 -2.20 -8.65 21.59
C SER A 2 -2.90 -7.44 20.95
N LEU A 3 -4.21 -7.57 20.70
CA LEU A 3 -5.07 -6.47 20.23
C LEU A 3 -5.01 -5.25 21.17
N ASP A 4 -4.95 -5.46 22.49
CA ASP A 4 -4.89 -4.36 23.46
C ASP A 4 -3.64 -3.49 23.29
N LYS A 5 -2.50 -4.09 22.94
CA LYS A 5 -1.27 -3.31 22.69
C LYS A 5 -1.42 -2.44 21.44
N ILE A 6 -2.04 -2.95 20.37
CA ILE A 6 -2.34 -2.17 19.17
C ILE A 6 -3.29 -1.03 19.51
N LYS A 7 -4.39 -1.34 20.23
CA LYS A 7 -5.37 -0.35 20.66
C LYS A 7 -4.72 0.78 21.47
N ASN A 8 -3.89 0.44 22.45
CA ASN A 8 -3.20 1.41 23.28
C ASN A 8 -2.22 2.30 22.49
N LEU A 9 -1.52 1.72 21.51
CA LEU A 9 -0.62 2.46 20.62
C LEU A 9 -1.41 3.48 19.78
N LEU A 10 -2.52 3.05 19.18
CA LEU A 10 -3.36 3.88 18.33
C LEU A 10 -4.06 4.99 19.14
N ASP A 11 -4.60 4.67 20.30
CA ASP A 11 -5.26 5.65 21.17
C ASP A 11 -4.31 6.75 21.64
N LYS A 12 -3.07 6.41 22.03
CA LYS A 12 -2.03 7.39 22.37
C LYS A 12 -1.73 8.38 21.24
N ASN A 13 -1.92 7.96 19.99
CA ASN A 13 -1.65 8.75 18.80
C ASN A 13 -2.93 9.34 18.18
N ASN A 14 -4.02 9.40 18.95
CA ASN A 14 -5.29 9.98 18.53
C ASN A 14 -5.96 9.28 17.35
N PHE A 15 -5.83 7.94 17.27
CA PHE A 15 -6.51 7.09 16.32
C PHE A 15 -7.57 6.23 16.99
N ASP A 16 -8.72 6.05 16.36
CA ASP A 16 -9.71 5.03 16.71
C ASP A 16 -9.34 3.71 16.04
N PHE A 17 -9.29 2.63 16.85
CA PHE A 17 -8.99 1.30 16.36
C PHE A 17 -10.23 0.41 16.32
N HIS A 18 -10.50 -0.16 15.16
CA HIS A 18 -11.58 -1.12 14.95
C HIS A 18 -11.01 -2.44 14.45
N PHE A 19 -11.34 -3.53 15.14
CA PHE A 19 -11.05 -4.89 14.68
C PHE A 19 -12.36 -5.61 14.36
N ILE A 20 -12.44 -6.19 13.15
CA ILE A 20 -13.61 -6.92 12.67
C ILE A 20 -13.15 -8.31 12.21
N GLU A 21 -13.81 -9.36 12.71
CA GLU A 21 -13.44 -10.74 12.37
C GLU A 21 -13.63 -11.03 10.87
N SER A 22 -14.72 -10.55 10.28
CA SER A 22 -15.04 -10.76 8.86
C SER A 22 -15.82 -9.59 8.30
N VAL A 23 -15.38 -9.04 7.18
CA VAL A 23 -15.98 -7.89 6.50
C VAL A 23 -16.01 -8.12 4.99
N ASP A 24 -16.85 -7.41 4.25
CA ASP A 24 -16.77 -7.44 2.79
C ASP A 24 -15.43 -6.85 2.30
N SER A 25 -15.09 -5.64 2.75
CA SER A 25 -13.82 -4.97 2.46
C SER A 25 -13.53 -3.90 3.52
N THR A 26 -12.31 -3.85 4.04
CA THR A 26 -11.89 -2.82 5.00
C THR A 26 -12.01 -1.41 4.40
N VAL A 27 -11.67 -1.25 3.13
CA VAL A 27 -11.73 0.03 2.41
C VAL A 27 -13.18 0.54 2.29
N SER A 28 -14.13 -0.34 2.09
CA SER A 28 -15.55 0.03 2.03
C SER A 28 -16.16 0.24 3.42
N GLU A 29 -15.73 -0.57 4.39
CA GLU A 29 -16.30 -0.56 5.75
C GLU A 29 -15.91 0.68 6.54
N VAL A 30 -14.63 1.08 6.48
CA VAL A 30 -14.11 2.24 7.20
C VAL A 30 -14.89 3.53 6.89
N LYS A 31 -15.41 3.66 5.67
CA LYS A 31 -16.21 4.83 5.24
C LYS A 31 -17.58 4.94 5.91
N LYS A 32 -18.05 3.89 6.55
CA LYS A 32 -19.34 3.87 7.27
C LYS A 32 -19.21 4.31 8.73
N LEU A 33 -17.97 4.41 9.23
CA LEU A 33 -17.69 4.81 10.60
C LEU A 33 -17.83 6.33 10.76
N ILE A 34 -18.04 6.77 12.00
CA ILE A 34 -18.12 8.20 12.34
C ILE A 34 -16.71 8.71 12.61
N TYR A 35 -16.32 9.81 11.98
CA TYR A 35 -14.95 10.33 12.00
C TYR A 35 -14.82 11.51 12.97
N ASN A 36 -14.48 11.24 14.20
CA ASN A 36 -14.03 12.28 15.14
C ASN A 36 -12.49 12.30 15.26
N ARG A 37 -11.86 11.19 14.91
CA ARG A 37 -10.41 10.96 14.93
C ARG A 37 -10.02 10.19 13.67
N ASP A 38 -8.73 10.11 13.38
CA ASP A 38 -8.23 9.20 12.36
C ASP A 38 -8.53 7.75 12.76
N ILE A 39 -8.80 6.89 11.78
CA ILE A 39 -9.25 5.51 12.02
C ILE A 39 -8.26 4.51 11.42
N CYS A 40 -7.94 3.50 12.19
CA CYS A 40 -7.32 2.27 11.71
C CYS A 40 -8.33 1.13 11.85
N LEU A 41 -8.83 0.61 10.73
CA LEU A 41 -9.70 -0.56 10.70
C LEU A 41 -8.92 -1.76 10.21
N MET A 42 -8.87 -2.81 11.02
CA MET A 42 -8.27 -4.10 10.70
C MET A 42 -9.34 -5.18 10.59
N ALA A 43 -9.24 -6.05 9.58
CA ALA A 43 -10.07 -7.26 9.49
C ALA A 43 -9.20 -8.52 9.50
N ASN A 44 -9.75 -9.62 10.09
CA ASN A 44 -9.09 -10.92 10.05
C ASN A 44 -9.28 -11.62 8.69
N GLU A 45 -10.43 -11.36 8.01
CA GLU A 45 -10.69 -11.80 6.64
C GLU A 45 -11.54 -10.79 5.88
N GLN A 46 -11.47 -10.82 4.54
CA GLN A 46 -12.39 -10.07 3.68
C GLN A 46 -13.09 -11.01 2.71
N LYS A 47 -14.42 -10.86 2.55
CA LYS A 47 -15.24 -11.67 1.63
C LYS A 47 -15.19 -11.16 0.19
N LYS A 48 -15.01 -9.86 0.03
CA LYS A 48 -14.99 -9.15 -1.27
C LYS A 48 -13.83 -8.17 -1.33
N GLY A 49 -12.64 -8.62 -0.89
CA GLY A 49 -11.42 -7.83 -1.00
C GLY A 49 -11.15 -7.47 -2.46
N PHE A 50 -10.75 -6.23 -2.71
CA PHE A 50 -10.47 -5.76 -4.06
C PHE A 50 -9.16 -4.96 -4.13
N GLY A 51 -8.57 -4.98 -5.30
CA GLY A 51 -7.42 -4.17 -5.69
C GLY A 51 -7.79 -3.10 -6.71
N ARG A 52 -6.78 -2.53 -7.35
CA ARG A 52 -6.99 -1.54 -8.41
C ARG A 52 -7.76 -2.15 -9.59
N ARG A 53 -8.54 -1.29 -10.27
CA ARG A 53 -9.33 -1.66 -11.47
C ARG A 53 -10.28 -2.84 -11.22
N GLY A 54 -10.77 -3.00 -9.99
CA GLY A 54 -11.74 -4.05 -9.64
C GLY A 54 -11.16 -5.46 -9.61
N THR A 55 -9.83 -5.63 -9.60
CA THR A 55 -9.23 -6.97 -9.43
C THR A 55 -9.54 -7.51 -8.04
N THR A 56 -9.78 -8.81 -7.93
CA THR A 56 -9.99 -9.47 -6.64
C THR A 56 -8.69 -9.50 -5.83
N TRP A 57 -8.80 -9.22 -4.53
CA TRP A 57 -7.77 -9.49 -3.53
C TRP A 57 -8.24 -10.63 -2.61
N GLU A 58 -7.69 -11.81 -2.80
CA GLU A 58 -8.01 -12.96 -1.93
C GLU A 58 -7.56 -12.67 -0.50
N SER A 59 -8.48 -12.85 0.44
CA SER A 59 -8.29 -12.38 1.81
C SER A 59 -8.62 -13.45 2.86
N PRO A 60 -7.88 -14.59 2.87
CA PRO A 60 -8.07 -15.63 3.89
C PRO A 60 -7.65 -15.14 5.29
N LYS A 61 -8.15 -15.79 6.34
CA LYS A 61 -7.86 -15.44 7.74
C LYS A 61 -6.36 -15.39 8.06
N ASN A 62 -6.03 -14.60 9.07
CA ASN A 62 -4.70 -14.45 9.67
C ASN A 62 -3.65 -13.76 8.79
N ASN A 63 -4.03 -13.21 7.65
CA ASN A 63 -3.23 -12.21 6.94
C ASN A 63 -3.56 -10.80 7.48
N VAL A 64 -2.94 -9.76 6.95
CA VAL A 64 -3.22 -8.37 7.32
C VAL A 64 -4.09 -7.71 6.26
N TYR A 65 -5.20 -7.13 6.69
CA TYR A 65 -6.08 -6.29 5.88
C TYR A 65 -6.42 -5.06 6.70
N ILE A 66 -5.90 -3.92 6.30
CA ILE A 66 -6.05 -2.65 7.01
C ILE A 66 -6.58 -1.59 6.07
N SER A 67 -7.36 -0.68 6.64
CA SER A 67 -7.65 0.62 6.07
C SER A 67 -7.33 1.70 7.10
N ILE A 68 -6.48 2.65 6.71
CA ILE A 68 -6.20 3.87 7.46
C ILE A 68 -7.00 4.98 6.81
N LEU A 69 -7.91 5.55 7.57
CA LEU A 69 -8.72 6.70 7.18
C LEU A 69 -8.29 7.91 7.99
N SER A 70 -7.84 8.94 7.31
CA SER A 70 -7.43 10.19 7.96
C SER A 70 -7.90 11.41 7.17
N LYS A 71 -7.96 12.56 7.84
CA LYS A 71 -8.18 13.82 7.15
C LYS A 71 -7.03 14.07 6.17
N ASN A 72 -7.36 14.40 4.94
CA ASN A 72 -6.33 14.67 3.94
C ASN A 72 -5.63 15.99 4.23
N ILE A 73 -4.35 15.93 4.53
CA ILE A 73 -3.48 17.08 4.87
C ILE A 73 -2.63 17.57 3.70
N LEU A 74 -2.60 16.80 2.60
CA LEU A 74 -1.81 17.12 1.42
C LEU A 74 -2.68 17.74 0.32
N PRO A 75 -2.14 18.60 -0.54
CA PRO A 75 -2.76 18.96 -1.79
C PRO A 75 -3.14 17.71 -2.60
N ILE A 76 -4.26 17.77 -3.34
CA ILE A 76 -4.76 16.57 -4.07
C ILE A 76 -3.74 16.08 -5.09
N GLU A 77 -3.03 16.96 -5.74
CA GLU A 77 -1.97 16.66 -6.70
C GLU A 77 -0.81 15.87 -6.07
N ASN A 78 -0.66 15.95 -4.75
CA ASN A 78 0.37 15.25 -3.99
C ASN A 78 -0.14 13.97 -3.28
N HIS A 79 -1.35 13.50 -3.62
CA HIS A 79 -1.96 12.31 -2.98
C HIS A 79 -1.08 11.06 -3.10
N PHE A 80 -0.25 10.96 -4.13
CA PHE A 80 0.67 9.83 -4.31
C PHE A 80 1.73 9.77 -3.21
N LEU A 81 2.12 10.91 -2.62
CA LEU A 81 3.06 10.92 -1.50
C LEU A 81 2.58 10.10 -0.31
N ASN A 82 1.27 10.14 0.00
CA ASN A 82 0.71 9.29 1.07
C ASN A 82 0.84 7.80 0.72
N ASN A 83 0.58 7.44 -0.54
CA ASN A 83 0.76 6.06 -1.01
C ASN A 83 2.23 5.64 -0.94
N ALA A 84 3.16 6.48 -1.39
CA ALA A 84 4.59 6.22 -1.33
C ALA A 84 5.08 6.09 0.12
N PHE A 85 4.60 6.95 1.03
CA PHE A 85 4.91 6.88 2.46
C PHE A 85 4.48 5.55 3.08
N ILE A 86 3.20 5.16 2.92
CA ILE A 86 2.68 3.88 3.42
C ILE A 86 3.44 2.69 2.80
N THR A 87 3.73 2.75 1.50
CA THR A 87 4.50 1.71 0.81
C THR A 87 5.90 1.55 1.39
N ASN A 88 6.62 2.66 1.62
CA ASN A 88 7.95 2.64 2.22
C ASN A 88 7.94 2.03 3.62
N MET A 89 6.96 2.38 4.45
CA MET A 89 6.81 1.80 5.79
C MET A 89 6.60 0.29 5.74
N ILE A 90 5.68 -0.18 4.87
CA ILE A 90 5.45 -1.62 4.71
C ILE A 90 6.74 -2.31 4.27
N CYS A 91 7.48 -1.72 3.32
CA CYS A 91 8.78 -2.22 2.89
C CYS A 91 9.78 -2.30 4.04
N SER A 92 9.94 -1.20 4.81
CA SER A 92 10.87 -1.14 5.95
C SER A 92 10.56 -2.18 7.01
N VAL A 93 9.30 -2.33 7.38
CA VAL A 93 8.89 -3.36 8.37
C VAL A 93 9.18 -4.76 7.84
N ILE A 94 8.83 -5.07 6.59
CA ILE A 94 9.13 -6.39 5.98
C ILE A 94 10.64 -6.65 5.96
N GLU A 95 11.43 -5.67 5.54
CA GLU A 95 12.90 -5.78 5.46
C GLU A 95 13.50 -6.07 6.83
N ASN A 96 13.03 -5.36 7.87
CA ASN A 96 13.52 -5.53 9.23
C ASN A 96 13.14 -6.88 9.85
N ILE A 97 11.86 -7.29 9.73
CA ILE A 97 11.39 -8.53 10.40
C ILE A 97 11.78 -9.81 9.68
N CYS A 98 12.00 -9.74 8.36
CA CYS A 98 12.32 -10.90 7.52
C CYS A 98 13.81 -10.97 7.11
N ASN A 99 14.58 -9.91 7.33
CA ASN A 99 15.96 -9.76 6.85
C ASN A 99 16.09 -10.00 5.33
N VAL A 100 15.23 -9.35 4.55
CA VAL A 100 15.14 -9.44 3.08
C VAL A 100 15.16 -8.06 2.45
N LYS A 101 15.35 -7.99 1.14
CA LYS A 101 15.12 -6.76 0.36
C LYS A 101 13.76 -6.81 -0.31
N THR A 102 13.02 -5.72 -0.19
CA THR A 102 11.76 -5.53 -0.92
C THR A 102 11.98 -4.81 -2.23
N GLN A 103 11.03 -4.98 -3.14
CA GLN A 103 10.98 -4.33 -4.43
C GLN A 103 9.57 -3.79 -4.63
N ILE A 104 9.44 -2.67 -5.35
CA ILE A 104 8.14 -2.09 -5.67
C ILE A 104 7.89 -2.25 -7.17
N LYS A 105 6.82 -2.95 -7.53
CA LYS A 105 6.28 -2.92 -8.89
C LYS A 105 5.22 -1.83 -8.95
N TRP A 106 5.54 -0.77 -9.70
CA TRP A 106 4.63 0.37 -9.88
C TRP A 106 3.25 -0.10 -10.36
N PRO A 107 2.20 0.51 -9.84
CA PRO A 107 2.20 1.63 -8.90
C PRO A 107 2.05 1.24 -7.41
N ASN A 108 1.79 -0.02 -7.07
CA ASN A 108 1.22 -0.34 -5.76
C ASN A 108 1.50 -1.75 -5.23
N ASP A 109 2.37 -2.52 -5.87
CA ASP A 109 2.68 -3.88 -5.44
C ASP A 109 4.06 -3.95 -4.78
N ILE A 110 4.14 -4.54 -3.59
CA ILE A 110 5.40 -4.85 -2.92
C ILE A 110 5.74 -6.31 -3.17
N LEU A 111 6.99 -6.55 -3.53
CA LEU A 111 7.51 -7.88 -3.88
C LEU A 111 8.75 -8.22 -3.05
N ILE A 112 8.96 -9.53 -2.84
CA ILE A 112 10.22 -10.13 -2.40
C ILE A 112 10.63 -11.14 -3.46
N ASN A 113 11.84 -11.02 -3.99
CA ASN A 113 12.33 -11.92 -5.06
C ASN A 113 11.32 -12.04 -6.23
N LYS A 114 10.77 -10.92 -6.68
CA LYS A 114 9.74 -10.84 -7.74
C LYS A 114 8.41 -11.53 -7.42
N GLN A 115 8.18 -11.96 -6.18
CA GLN A 115 6.92 -12.55 -5.72
C GLN A 115 6.12 -11.52 -4.91
N LYS A 116 4.87 -11.28 -5.26
CA LYS A 116 4.02 -10.29 -4.60
C LYS A 116 3.70 -10.72 -3.17
N ILE A 117 3.92 -9.81 -2.22
CA ILE A 117 3.62 -10.00 -0.81
C ILE A 117 2.55 -9.03 -0.29
N SER A 118 2.46 -7.83 -0.89
CA SER A 118 1.53 -6.80 -0.48
C SER A 118 1.00 -6.02 -1.68
N GLY A 119 -0.17 -5.42 -1.50
CA GLY A 119 -0.76 -4.46 -2.42
C GLY A 119 -1.46 -3.34 -1.67
N ILE A 120 -1.36 -2.12 -2.20
CA ILE A 120 -1.88 -0.89 -1.58
C ILE A 120 -2.87 -0.22 -2.54
N ILE A 121 -3.96 0.30 -2.01
CA ILE A 121 -4.90 1.16 -2.73
C ILE A 121 -5.20 2.39 -1.90
N SER A 122 -5.30 3.56 -2.56
CA SER A 122 -5.68 4.79 -1.89
C SER A 122 -6.79 5.48 -2.68
N GLU A 123 -7.73 6.06 -1.96
CA GLU A 123 -8.80 6.87 -2.51
C GLU A 123 -8.97 8.15 -1.70
N ILE A 124 -9.32 9.24 -2.37
CA ILE A 124 -9.71 10.49 -1.72
C ILE A 124 -11.20 10.69 -1.96
N PHE A 125 -11.90 11.08 -0.91
CA PHE A 125 -13.31 11.42 -1.00
C PHE A 125 -13.63 12.60 -0.08
N SER A 126 -14.78 13.24 -0.30
CA SER A 126 -15.21 14.40 0.47
C SER A 126 -16.42 14.06 1.31
N ILE A 127 -16.42 14.55 2.55
CA ILE A 127 -17.60 14.59 3.42
C ILE A 127 -17.81 16.05 3.80
N LYS A 128 -18.92 16.63 3.35
CA LYS A 128 -19.16 18.09 3.45
C LYS A 128 -17.99 18.85 2.81
N SER A 129 -17.32 19.72 3.55
CA SER A 129 -16.15 20.50 3.10
C SER A 129 -14.82 19.80 3.30
N ASP A 130 -14.76 18.75 4.11
CA ASP A 130 -13.51 18.07 4.46
C ASP A 130 -13.18 16.97 3.46
N LYS A 131 -11.89 16.85 3.15
CA LYS A 131 -11.35 15.77 2.33
C LYS A 131 -10.67 14.75 3.21
N TYR A 132 -10.92 13.49 2.92
CA TYR A 132 -10.34 12.34 3.60
C TYR A 132 -9.56 11.49 2.62
N ILE A 133 -8.47 10.92 3.11
CA ILE A 133 -7.73 9.88 2.40
C ILE A 133 -7.94 8.56 3.12
N ASN A 134 -8.33 7.56 2.36
CA ASN A 134 -8.47 6.18 2.80
C ASN A 134 -7.43 5.33 2.09
N THR A 135 -6.48 4.80 2.85
CA THR A 135 -5.44 3.91 2.32
C THR A 135 -5.64 2.52 2.85
N GLY A 136 -6.06 1.63 1.96
CA GLY A 136 -6.18 0.20 2.23
C GLY A 136 -4.95 -0.56 1.77
N PHE A 137 -4.50 -1.52 2.57
CA PHE A 137 -3.46 -2.45 2.17
C PHE A 137 -3.68 -3.86 2.70
N GLY A 138 -3.23 -4.83 1.91
CA GLY A 138 -3.19 -6.22 2.30
C GLY A 138 -1.75 -6.73 2.32
N VAL A 139 -1.39 -7.52 3.35
CA VAL A 139 -0.09 -8.19 3.43
C VAL A 139 -0.31 -9.67 3.70
N ASN A 140 0.32 -10.50 2.89
CA ASN A 140 0.32 -11.94 3.05
C ASN A 140 1.22 -12.33 4.22
N ILE A 141 0.66 -12.77 5.34
CA ILE A 141 1.41 -13.20 6.53
C ILE A 141 1.58 -14.72 6.53
N VAL A 142 0.48 -15.47 6.67
CA VAL A 142 0.49 -16.93 6.83
C VAL A 142 0.32 -17.67 5.52
N SER A 143 -0.36 -17.06 4.57
CA SER A 143 -0.69 -17.66 3.27
C SER A 143 -0.66 -16.63 2.16
N SER A 144 -0.52 -17.11 0.93
CA SER A 144 -0.59 -16.28 -0.27
C SER A 144 -1.38 -17.01 -1.35
N PRO A 145 -2.20 -16.29 -2.16
CA PRO A 145 -2.97 -16.92 -3.23
C PRO A 145 -2.06 -17.49 -4.31
N LYS A 146 -2.53 -18.54 -4.98
CA LYS A 146 -1.89 -19.05 -6.19
C LYS A 146 -2.50 -18.34 -7.39
N ILE A 147 -1.78 -17.41 -7.98
CA ILE A 147 -2.23 -16.65 -9.15
C ILE A 147 -1.40 -17.11 -10.35
N GLU A 148 -2.08 -17.53 -11.41
CA GLU A 148 -1.43 -17.91 -12.66
C GLU A 148 -0.66 -16.72 -13.23
N ASN A 149 0.59 -16.95 -13.63
CA ASN A 149 1.50 -15.93 -14.21
C ASN A 149 1.81 -14.72 -13.31
N TYR A 150 1.46 -14.76 -12.01
CA TYR A 150 1.80 -13.72 -11.07
C TYR A 150 2.21 -14.31 -9.72
N PRO A 151 3.48 -14.64 -9.53
CA PRO A 151 3.93 -15.34 -8.33
C PRO A 151 3.73 -14.52 -7.06
N THR A 152 3.31 -15.18 -5.98
CA THR A 152 3.05 -14.59 -4.68
C THR A 152 3.86 -15.26 -3.58
N THR A 153 4.06 -14.56 -2.48
CA THR A 153 4.74 -15.06 -1.29
C THR A 153 4.07 -14.53 -0.02
N ASN A 154 4.52 -15.00 1.13
CA ASN A 154 4.03 -14.56 2.45
C ASN A 154 5.20 -14.44 3.45
N ILE A 155 4.95 -13.69 4.54
CA ILE A 155 5.94 -13.42 5.60
C ILE A 155 6.46 -14.73 6.22
N ASN A 156 5.59 -15.69 6.50
CA ASN A 156 5.97 -16.92 7.22
C ASN A 156 6.90 -17.85 6.44
N LYS A 157 7.13 -17.60 5.16
CA LYS A 157 8.23 -18.24 4.41
C LYS A 157 9.62 -17.74 4.85
N TYR A 158 9.70 -16.54 5.39
CA TYR A 158 10.95 -15.88 5.79
C TYR A 158 11.10 -15.82 7.31
N ASN A 159 10.02 -15.59 8.05
CA ASN A 159 9.98 -15.56 9.50
C ASN A 159 8.66 -16.14 10.03
N LYS A 160 8.69 -17.36 10.55
CA LYS A 160 7.50 -18.11 11.00
C LYS A 160 6.89 -17.59 12.31
N GLU A 161 7.61 -16.76 13.06
CA GLU A 161 7.16 -16.26 14.36
C GLU A 161 6.22 -15.05 14.23
N ILE A 162 6.14 -14.48 13.02
CA ILE A 162 5.35 -13.29 12.78
C ILE A 162 3.88 -13.67 12.57
N ASN A 163 3.02 -13.08 13.39
CA ASN A 163 1.57 -13.10 13.17
C ASN A 163 1.06 -11.72 12.72
N ASN A 164 -0.21 -11.67 12.29
CA ASN A 164 -0.84 -10.46 11.78
C ASN A 164 -0.86 -9.31 12.81
N PHE A 165 -1.12 -9.56 14.09
CA PHE A 165 -1.16 -8.52 15.12
C PHE A 165 0.23 -7.93 15.40
N TYR A 166 1.27 -8.76 15.39
CA TYR A 166 2.64 -8.29 15.52
C TYR A 166 2.99 -7.36 14.35
N PHE A 167 2.70 -7.80 13.14
CA PHE A 167 2.97 -7.02 11.94
C PHE A 167 2.22 -5.67 11.93
N VAL A 168 0.96 -5.66 12.36
CA VAL A 168 0.16 -4.42 12.46
C VAL A 168 0.74 -3.48 13.50
N TYR A 169 1.19 -3.99 14.64
CA TYR A 169 1.84 -3.18 15.67
C TYR A 169 3.08 -2.48 15.10
N GLU A 170 3.99 -3.23 14.46
CA GLU A 170 5.21 -2.68 13.86
C GLU A 170 4.91 -1.63 12.78
N ILE A 171 3.92 -1.88 11.92
CA ILE A 171 3.49 -0.90 10.90
C ILE A 171 2.98 0.38 11.53
N MET A 172 2.18 0.30 12.58
CA MET A 172 1.64 1.49 13.23
C MET A 172 2.69 2.25 14.05
N GLU A 173 3.65 1.56 14.68
CA GLU A 173 4.81 2.23 15.27
C GLU A 173 5.63 2.99 14.21
N GLU A 174 5.93 2.32 13.09
CA GLU A 174 6.67 2.93 11.97
C GLU A 174 5.91 4.13 11.41
N TYR A 175 4.57 4.03 11.29
CA TYR A 175 3.70 5.13 10.86
C TYR A 175 3.87 6.35 11.77
N PHE A 176 3.70 6.20 13.08
CA PHE A 176 3.76 7.33 14.00
C PHE A 176 5.16 7.93 14.13
N ASN A 177 6.19 7.10 14.12
CA ASN A 177 7.58 7.54 14.18
C ASN A 177 8.00 8.37 12.97
N ASN A 178 7.40 8.09 11.80
CA ASN A 178 7.78 8.72 10.54
C ASN A 178 6.73 9.70 9.99
N PHE A 179 5.57 9.86 10.61
CA PHE A 179 4.47 10.69 10.10
C PHE A 179 4.90 12.14 9.77
N LYS A 180 5.81 12.71 10.55
CA LYS A 180 6.36 14.05 10.30
C LYS A 180 7.08 14.16 8.95
N GLN A 181 7.59 13.06 8.40
CA GLN A 181 8.23 13.07 7.07
C GLN A 181 7.20 13.35 5.97
N LEU A 182 5.95 12.88 6.14
CA LEU A 182 4.87 13.15 5.19
C LEU A 182 4.56 14.65 5.09
N LEU A 183 4.80 15.41 6.15
CA LEU A 183 4.58 16.85 6.19
C LEU A 183 5.76 17.66 5.63
N ASN A 184 7.00 17.21 5.87
CA ASN A 184 8.18 18.07 5.74
C ASN A 184 9.28 17.51 4.83
N HIS A 185 9.22 16.22 4.42
CA HIS A 185 10.33 15.56 3.72
C HIS A 185 9.87 14.76 2.51
N HIS A 186 9.12 15.41 1.60
CA HIS A 186 8.55 14.78 0.41
C HIS A 186 9.61 14.13 -0.50
N ASP A 187 10.75 14.83 -0.70
CA ASP A 187 11.85 14.33 -1.53
C ASP A 187 12.45 13.05 -0.97
N LYS A 188 12.55 12.94 0.36
CA LYS A 188 13.05 11.75 1.02
C LYS A 188 12.13 10.57 0.78
N ILE A 189 10.81 10.76 0.93
CA ILE A 189 9.80 9.72 0.67
C ILE A 189 9.91 9.23 -0.77
N MET A 190 9.97 10.14 -1.73
CA MET A 190 10.05 9.81 -3.16
C MET A 190 11.37 9.14 -3.52
N THR A 191 12.49 9.59 -2.95
CA THR A 191 13.82 8.99 -3.17
C THR A 191 13.84 7.54 -2.65
N GLU A 192 13.32 7.31 -1.46
CA GLU A 192 13.23 5.99 -0.85
C GLU A 192 12.31 5.05 -1.64
N TYR A 193 11.15 5.52 -2.08
CA TYR A 193 10.25 4.76 -2.95
C TYR A 193 10.95 4.39 -4.27
N LYS A 194 11.59 5.37 -4.93
CA LYS A 194 12.32 5.16 -6.19
C LYS A 194 13.46 4.16 -6.06
N SER A 195 14.16 4.13 -4.93
CA SER A 195 15.28 3.19 -4.70
C SER A 195 14.86 1.72 -4.72
N ARG A 196 13.57 1.44 -4.45
CA ARG A 196 12.98 0.08 -4.47
C ARG A 196 12.26 -0.25 -5.77
N LEU A 197 12.10 0.73 -6.69
CA LEU A 197 11.34 0.51 -7.93
C LEU A 197 11.99 -0.54 -8.83
N LEU A 198 11.19 -1.54 -9.19
CA LEU A 198 11.52 -2.44 -10.31
C LEU A 198 11.37 -1.70 -11.63
N TYR A 199 12.26 -2.05 -12.53
CA TYR A 199 12.23 -1.62 -13.94
C TYR A 199 12.53 -0.14 -14.21
N LEU A 200 12.81 0.67 -13.18
CA LEU A 200 13.29 2.05 -13.42
C LEU A 200 14.56 2.00 -14.28
N GLY A 201 14.59 2.74 -15.37
CA GLY A 201 15.66 2.72 -16.38
C GLY A 201 15.58 1.57 -17.39
N SER A 202 14.62 0.64 -17.27
CA SER A 202 14.47 -0.54 -18.14
C SER A 202 13.36 -0.36 -19.16
N ASN A 203 13.42 -1.12 -20.26
CA ASN A 203 12.29 -1.26 -21.18
C ASN A 203 11.14 -2.00 -20.49
N ILE A 204 9.94 -1.45 -20.60
CA ILE A 204 8.71 -2.02 -20.06
C ILE A 204 7.59 -2.00 -21.09
N ASN A 205 6.63 -2.90 -20.88
CA ASN A 205 5.35 -2.86 -21.55
C ASN A 205 4.28 -2.41 -20.54
N LEU A 206 3.48 -1.42 -20.93
CA LEU A 206 2.41 -0.85 -20.13
C LEU A 206 1.06 -1.15 -20.75
N LYS A 207 0.27 -1.97 -20.09
CA LYS A 207 -1.14 -2.19 -20.46
C LYS A 207 -1.96 -1.01 -19.90
N ILE A 208 -2.42 -0.14 -20.81
CA ILE A 208 -3.26 1.02 -20.49
C ILE A 208 -4.71 0.54 -20.28
N ASP A 209 -5.22 -0.22 -21.25
CA ASP A 209 -6.52 -0.89 -21.24
C ASP A 209 -6.42 -2.25 -21.98
N GLU A 210 -7.57 -2.88 -22.27
CA GLU A 210 -7.56 -4.22 -22.91
C GLU A 210 -6.98 -4.23 -24.32
N GLN A 211 -7.00 -3.10 -25.04
CA GLN A 211 -6.57 -3.00 -26.45
C GLN A 211 -5.26 -2.22 -26.61
N ASN A 212 -4.89 -1.41 -25.62
CA ASN A 212 -3.79 -0.47 -25.73
C ASN A 212 -2.61 -0.89 -24.84
N VAL A 213 -1.49 -1.23 -25.48
CA VAL A 213 -0.19 -1.47 -24.84
C VAL A 213 0.81 -0.45 -25.36
N LYS A 214 1.52 0.20 -24.45
CA LYS A 214 2.64 1.10 -24.76
C LYS A 214 3.94 0.46 -24.35
N GLN A 215 4.98 0.64 -25.14
CA GLN A 215 6.33 0.16 -24.88
C GLN A 215 7.31 1.32 -24.80
N GLY A 216 8.26 1.26 -23.89
CA GLY A 216 9.34 2.25 -23.78
C GLY A 216 10.15 2.07 -22.51
N ILE A 217 11.12 2.95 -22.31
CA ILE A 217 11.93 2.96 -21.09
C ILE A 217 11.16 3.64 -19.96
N PHE A 218 11.06 2.98 -18.80
CA PHE A 218 10.60 3.61 -17.55
C PHE A 218 11.64 4.65 -17.11
N HIS A 219 11.50 5.88 -17.63
CA HIS A 219 12.52 6.92 -17.48
C HIS A 219 12.51 7.56 -16.10
N ASN A 220 11.33 7.86 -15.55
CA ASN A 220 11.17 8.50 -14.24
C ASN A 220 9.82 8.18 -13.61
N LEU A 221 9.77 8.27 -12.26
CA LEU A 221 8.54 8.38 -11.48
C LEU A 221 8.38 9.84 -11.06
N ASN A 222 7.24 10.44 -11.36
CA ASN A 222 6.93 11.82 -11.04
C ASN A 222 6.31 11.96 -9.62
N PRO A 223 6.33 13.15 -9.01
CA PRO A 223 5.78 13.37 -7.67
C PRO A 223 4.28 13.06 -7.54
N ASP A 224 3.52 13.19 -8.63
CA ASP A 224 2.09 12.85 -8.72
C ASP A 224 1.82 11.34 -8.88
N GLY A 225 2.87 10.52 -8.92
CA GLY A 225 2.80 9.07 -9.08
C GLY A 225 2.70 8.59 -10.52
N SER A 226 2.64 9.50 -11.50
CA SER A 226 2.74 9.10 -12.91
C SER A 226 4.16 8.65 -13.24
N ILE A 227 4.30 7.77 -14.23
CA ILE A 227 5.61 7.43 -14.78
C ILE A 227 5.85 8.16 -16.08
N THR A 228 7.08 8.60 -16.29
CA THR A 228 7.53 9.09 -17.58
C THR A 228 8.04 7.90 -18.40
N LEU A 229 7.36 7.61 -19.48
CA LEU A 229 7.78 6.62 -20.48
C LEU A 229 8.57 7.34 -21.58
N LYS A 230 9.80 6.87 -21.84
CA LYS A 230 10.63 7.39 -22.92
C LYS A 230 10.61 6.42 -24.11
N ASN A 231 10.23 6.93 -25.27
CA ASN A 231 10.27 6.20 -26.52
C ASN A 231 11.04 7.05 -27.56
N ASN A 232 12.22 6.62 -27.93
CA ASN A 232 13.20 7.41 -28.71
C ASN A 232 13.46 8.79 -28.07
N ILE A 233 13.03 9.88 -28.72
CA ILE A 233 13.15 11.26 -28.22
C ILE A 233 11.91 11.76 -27.47
N ASN A 234 10.80 11.04 -27.54
CA ASN A 234 9.53 11.45 -26.94
C ASN A 234 9.44 11.00 -25.48
N LEU A 235 8.95 11.90 -24.62
CA LEU A 235 8.63 11.64 -23.23
C LEU A 235 7.11 11.76 -23.05
N GLU A 236 6.50 10.78 -22.42
CA GLU A 236 5.06 10.74 -22.15
C GLU A 236 4.81 10.38 -20.69
N ASN A 237 3.94 11.13 -20.00
CA ASN A 237 3.52 10.81 -18.65
C ASN A 237 2.30 9.89 -18.65
N ILE A 238 2.42 8.76 -17.95
CA ILE A 238 1.40 7.72 -17.85
C ILE A 238 0.90 7.65 -16.39
N TYR A 239 -0.37 7.94 -16.19
CA TYR A 239 -1.00 8.03 -14.86
C TYR A 239 -1.66 6.72 -14.42
N ASN A 240 -2.18 5.94 -15.36
CA ASN A 240 -2.96 4.75 -15.05
C ASN A 240 -2.65 3.62 -16.04
N ALA A 241 -1.79 2.70 -15.63
CA ALA A 241 -1.41 1.54 -16.41
C ALA A 241 -1.03 0.36 -15.50
N ARG A 242 -0.72 -0.78 -16.11
CA ARG A 242 -0.13 -1.95 -15.48
C ARG A 242 1.13 -2.36 -16.24
N ILE A 243 2.24 -2.53 -15.54
CA ILE A 243 3.46 -3.13 -16.11
C ILE A 243 3.20 -4.64 -16.31
N ILE A 244 3.37 -5.13 -17.53
CA ILE A 244 3.16 -6.53 -17.94
C ILE A 244 4.45 -7.18 -18.41
#